data_d1592e09d4e3a63bf1fbf9945e0cbc68
#
_entry.id   d1592e09d4e3a63bf1fbf9945e0cbc68
#
_cell.length_a   1.000
_cell.length_b   1.000
_cell.length_c   1.000
_cell.angle_alpha   90.00
_cell.angle_beta   90.00
_cell.angle_gamma   90.00
#
_symmetry.space_group_name_H-M   'P 1'
#
loop_
_entity.id
_entity.type
_entity.pdbx_description
1 polymer ?
#
loop_
_entity_poly.entity_id
_entity_poly.type
_entity_poly.pdbx_seq_one_letter_code
_entity_poly.pdbx_strand_id
1 'polypeptide(L)'
;MMAYPIYQIIVSISAAGIPVAISIMIAEKLANDDMRGVQQVFSVSLRVLAILGLVFSLALYGSAQWLVDNHIITDPRALIAIQLLSPAIFVVTILSCFRGYFQGFQYMVPTGTSQVFEQIFRVSSMVGLAYYFIDRGLHLAAGGATFATFPGVLAGLLVLIYFYYRQRNVREKMLSQQNPNAICESNGTVVKRLFSLAIPVSMANIMLPMVSLIDTFIVPKRLMDIGYYLNEATTQFGYLTGMATSLIGLPIILTTSLAASLVPAVSEAHTQGDVHRIVKRAETAIKIANMFTIPACIGLCVLATPISQL
;
A
#
# COMPACT_ATOMS: atom_id res chain seq x y z
N MET A 1 -17.45 -7.52 -6.29
CA MET A 1 -16.54 -7.49 -5.11
C MET A 1 -15.44 -8.57 -5.12
N MET A 2 -15.61 -9.70 -5.80
CA MET A 2 -14.59 -10.79 -5.83
C MET A 2 -13.25 -10.44 -6.51
N ALA A 3 -13.22 -9.47 -7.42
CA ALA A 3 -11.98 -9.03 -8.08
C ALA A 3 -11.01 -8.27 -7.15
N TYR A 4 -11.54 -7.58 -6.14
CA TYR A 4 -10.75 -6.72 -5.25
C TYR A 4 -9.77 -7.48 -4.34
N PRO A 5 -10.13 -8.61 -3.71
CA PRO A 5 -9.18 -9.41 -2.92
C PRO A 5 -7.99 -9.93 -3.74
N ILE A 6 -8.23 -10.35 -5.00
CA ILE A 6 -7.17 -10.82 -5.89
C ILE A 6 -6.20 -9.68 -6.22
N TYR A 7 -6.74 -8.51 -6.57
CA TYR A 7 -5.96 -7.30 -6.77
C TYR A 7 -5.14 -6.93 -5.52
N GLN A 8 -5.74 -6.98 -4.33
CA GLN A 8 -5.07 -6.70 -3.06
C GLN A 8 -3.89 -7.63 -2.79
N ILE A 9 -4.03 -8.92 -3.06
CA ILE A 9 -2.94 -9.89 -2.91
C ILE A 9 -1.79 -9.55 -3.86
N ILE A 10 -2.10 -9.30 -5.14
CA ILE A 10 -1.08 -8.97 -6.15
C ILE A 10 -0.35 -7.67 -5.78
N VAL A 11 -1.09 -6.65 -5.34
CA VAL A 11 -0.49 -5.39 -4.87
C VAL A 11 0.36 -5.63 -3.61
N SER A 12 -0.08 -6.47 -2.67
CA SER A 12 0.70 -6.80 -1.47
C SER A 12 2.01 -7.51 -1.82
N ILE A 13 1.99 -8.41 -2.79
CA ILE A 13 3.19 -9.09 -3.28
C ILE A 13 4.13 -8.10 -3.99
N SER A 14 3.58 -7.26 -4.87
CA SER A 14 4.35 -6.41 -5.78
C SER A 14 4.79 -5.08 -5.19
N ALA A 15 4.11 -4.56 -4.18
CA ALA A 15 4.30 -3.19 -3.72
C ALA A 15 4.40 -2.99 -2.20
N ALA A 16 3.94 -3.93 -1.36
CA ALA A 16 3.76 -3.65 0.07
C ALA A 16 5.08 -3.52 0.86
N GLY A 17 6.07 -4.36 0.61
CA GLY A 17 7.37 -4.32 1.32
C GLY A 17 8.40 -3.37 0.70
N ILE A 18 8.17 -2.95 -0.52
CA ILE A 18 9.14 -2.20 -1.33
C ILE A 18 9.39 -0.78 -0.81
N PRO A 19 8.38 0.03 -0.43
CA PRO A 19 8.65 1.35 0.14
C PRO A 19 9.53 1.28 1.39
N VAL A 20 9.31 0.27 2.23
CA VAL A 20 10.10 0.05 3.45
C VAL A 20 11.55 -0.29 3.10
N ALA A 21 11.77 -1.23 2.18
CA ALA A 21 13.11 -1.61 1.76
C ALA A 21 13.89 -0.42 1.15
N ILE A 22 13.24 0.35 0.26
CA ILE A 22 13.83 1.55 -0.34
C ILE A 22 14.13 2.60 0.74
N SER A 23 13.21 2.83 1.69
CA SER A 23 13.40 3.81 2.75
C SER A 23 14.58 3.47 3.66
N ILE A 24 14.77 2.19 4.00
CA ILE A 24 15.92 1.70 4.77
C ILE A 24 17.22 1.97 4.00
N MET A 25 17.31 1.54 2.74
CA MET A 25 18.51 1.70 1.92
C MET A 25 18.86 3.17 1.71
N ILE A 26 17.87 4.03 1.50
CA ILE A 26 18.08 5.48 1.34
C ILE A 26 18.52 6.12 2.66
N ALA A 27 17.89 5.78 3.79
CA ALA A 27 18.25 6.30 5.10
C ALA A 27 19.70 5.93 5.48
N GLU A 28 20.13 4.70 5.18
CA GLU A 28 21.53 4.27 5.39
C GLU A 28 22.52 5.05 4.52
N LYS A 29 22.19 5.28 3.24
CA LYS A 29 23.04 6.07 2.34
C LYS A 29 23.12 7.53 2.77
N LEU A 30 22.01 8.11 3.22
CA LEU A 30 21.97 9.47 3.77
C LEU A 30 22.78 9.60 5.07
N ALA A 31 22.75 8.60 5.94
CA ALA A 31 23.53 8.59 7.18
C ALA A 31 25.04 8.60 6.93
N ASN A 32 25.47 8.14 5.75
CA ASN A 32 26.88 8.17 5.30
C ASN A 32 27.17 9.32 4.33
N ASP A 33 26.30 10.32 4.20
CA ASP A 33 26.38 11.44 3.26
C ASP A 33 26.58 11.01 1.78
N ASP A 34 26.12 9.78 1.42
CA ASP A 34 26.26 9.20 0.07
C ASP A 34 25.03 9.51 -0.82
N MET A 35 24.94 10.74 -1.31
CA MET A 35 23.85 11.17 -2.21
C MET A 35 23.88 10.50 -3.59
N ARG A 36 25.06 10.07 -4.07
CA ARG A 36 25.15 9.29 -5.32
C ARG A 36 24.56 7.90 -5.13
N GLY A 37 24.85 7.27 -3.99
CA GLY A 37 24.22 5.99 -3.59
C GLY A 37 22.70 6.11 -3.45
N VAL A 38 22.20 7.21 -2.90
CA VAL A 38 20.75 7.50 -2.85
C VAL A 38 20.13 7.53 -4.24
N GLN A 39 20.76 8.27 -5.19
CA GLN A 39 20.26 8.32 -6.56
C GLN A 39 20.35 6.97 -7.27
N GLN A 40 21.42 6.21 -7.01
CA GLN A 40 21.58 4.88 -7.56
C GLN A 40 20.49 3.94 -7.05
N VAL A 41 20.25 3.88 -5.73
CA VAL A 41 19.19 3.08 -5.13
C VAL A 41 17.83 3.45 -5.75
N PHE A 42 17.49 4.73 -5.80
CA PHE A 42 16.23 5.18 -6.38
C PHE A 42 16.08 4.81 -7.85
N SER A 43 17.10 5.07 -8.68
CA SER A 43 17.05 4.81 -10.13
C SER A 43 17.01 3.31 -10.45
N VAL A 44 17.75 2.49 -9.70
CA VAL A 44 17.75 1.03 -9.86
C VAL A 44 16.41 0.47 -9.41
N SER A 45 15.91 0.88 -8.24
CA SER A 45 14.60 0.45 -7.72
C SER A 45 13.47 0.84 -8.67
N LEU A 46 13.48 2.07 -9.20
CA LEU A 46 12.45 2.52 -10.14
C LEU A 46 12.42 1.67 -11.42
N ARG A 47 13.59 1.34 -11.98
CA ARG A 47 13.68 0.46 -13.17
C ARG A 47 13.18 -0.94 -12.90
N VAL A 48 13.62 -1.55 -11.79
CA VAL A 48 13.21 -2.89 -11.40
C VAL A 48 11.70 -2.94 -11.16
N LEU A 49 11.16 -1.95 -10.45
CA LEU A 49 9.74 -1.87 -10.14
C LEU A 49 8.86 -1.56 -11.35
N ALA A 50 9.36 -0.75 -12.29
CA ALA A 50 8.66 -0.52 -13.55
C ALA A 50 8.54 -1.83 -14.37
N ILE A 51 9.63 -2.63 -14.42
CA ILE A 51 9.59 -3.94 -15.10
C ILE A 51 8.66 -4.90 -14.37
N LEU A 52 8.78 -5.04 -13.06
CA LEU A 52 7.92 -5.93 -12.27
C LEU A 52 6.45 -5.51 -12.34
N GLY A 53 6.16 -4.22 -12.18
CA GLY A 53 4.80 -3.70 -12.29
C GLY A 53 4.19 -3.94 -13.66
N LEU A 54 4.98 -3.80 -14.73
CA LEU A 54 4.55 -4.12 -16.08
C LEU A 54 4.26 -5.62 -16.23
N VAL A 55 5.16 -6.49 -15.77
CA VAL A 55 4.99 -7.94 -15.81
C VAL A 55 3.73 -8.38 -15.04
N PHE A 56 3.56 -7.91 -13.79
CA PHE A 56 2.37 -8.25 -13.00
C PHE A 56 1.07 -7.68 -13.59
N SER A 57 1.12 -6.46 -14.15
CA SER A 57 -0.02 -5.85 -14.86
C SER A 57 -0.43 -6.68 -16.07
N LEU A 58 0.52 -7.04 -16.93
CA LEU A 58 0.27 -7.87 -18.10
C LEU A 58 -0.14 -9.30 -17.75
N ALA A 59 0.47 -9.88 -16.71
CA ALA A 59 0.12 -11.21 -16.21
C ALA A 59 -1.34 -11.24 -15.71
N LEU A 60 -1.75 -10.24 -14.91
CA LEU A 60 -3.14 -10.16 -14.45
C LEU A 60 -4.11 -9.93 -15.59
N TYR A 61 -3.78 -9.05 -16.54
CA TYR A 61 -4.61 -8.81 -17.72
C TYR A 61 -4.80 -10.07 -18.56
N GLY A 62 -3.70 -10.79 -18.85
CA GLY A 62 -3.72 -12.02 -19.66
C GLY A 62 -4.33 -13.22 -18.93
N SER A 63 -4.16 -13.32 -17.60
CA SER A 63 -4.76 -14.41 -16.81
C SER A 63 -6.23 -14.18 -16.47
N ALA A 64 -6.78 -13.00 -16.70
CA ALA A 64 -8.16 -12.65 -16.33
C ALA A 64 -9.19 -13.60 -16.99
N GLN A 65 -9.02 -13.90 -18.27
CA GLN A 65 -9.87 -14.84 -18.99
C GLN A 65 -9.77 -16.26 -18.41
N TRP A 66 -8.54 -16.74 -18.19
CA TRP A 66 -8.27 -18.07 -17.64
C TRP A 66 -8.86 -18.25 -16.23
N LEU A 67 -8.82 -17.20 -15.38
CA LEU A 67 -9.41 -17.20 -14.04
C LEU A 67 -10.93 -17.35 -14.07
N VAL A 68 -11.60 -16.80 -15.06
CA VAL A 68 -13.05 -16.92 -15.27
C VAL A 68 -13.40 -18.29 -15.85
N ASP A 69 -12.68 -18.73 -16.89
CA ASP A 69 -12.95 -19.99 -17.60
C ASP A 69 -12.77 -21.23 -16.68
N ASN A 70 -11.81 -21.17 -15.75
CA ASN A 70 -11.60 -22.23 -14.77
C ASN A 70 -12.46 -22.10 -13.48
N HIS A 71 -13.50 -21.26 -13.51
CA HIS A 71 -14.42 -21.06 -12.38
C HIS A 71 -13.75 -20.67 -11.05
N ILE A 72 -12.50 -20.18 -11.08
CA ILE A 72 -11.84 -19.61 -9.90
C ILE A 72 -12.59 -18.35 -9.46
N ILE A 73 -13.09 -17.60 -10.47
CA ILE A 73 -13.99 -16.47 -10.26
C ILE A 73 -15.35 -16.89 -10.79
N THR A 74 -16.31 -17.05 -9.88
CA THR A 74 -17.64 -17.58 -10.16
C THR A 74 -18.48 -16.63 -11.01
N ASP A 75 -18.19 -15.31 -11.00
CA ASP A 75 -18.95 -14.31 -11.75
C ASP A 75 -18.18 -13.86 -13.01
N PRO A 76 -18.64 -14.19 -14.22
CA PRO A 76 -18.03 -13.75 -15.49
C PRO A 76 -17.93 -12.23 -15.62
N ARG A 77 -18.75 -11.48 -14.90
CA ARG A 77 -18.77 -10.02 -14.91
C ARG A 77 -17.52 -9.41 -14.24
N ALA A 78 -16.83 -10.20 -13.42
CA ALA A 78 -15.58 -9.79 -12.78
C ALA A 78 -14.41 -9.63 -13.78
N LEU A 79 -14.50 -10.25 -14.98
CA LEU A 79 -13.49 -10.14 -16.03
C LEU A 79 -13.14 -8.69 -16.37
N ILE A 80 -14.16 -7.89 -16.66
CA ILE A 80 -13.98 -6.48 -17.02
C ILE A 80 -13.34 -5.70 -15.87
N ALA A 81 -13.76 -5.97 -14.62
CA ALA A 81 -13.20 -5.32 -13.45
C ALA A 81 -11.70 -5.65 -13.24
N ILE A 82 -11.29 -6.91 -13.47
CA ILE A 82 -9.89 -7.35 -13.38
C ILE A 82 -9.04 -6.70 -14.46
N GLN A 83 -9.51 -6.70 -15.69
CA GLN A 83 -8.81 -6.07 -16.81
C GLN A 83 -8.62 -4.57 -16.60
N LEU A 84 -9.64 -3.87 -16.07
CA LEU A 84 -9.59 -2.46 -15.76
C LEU A 84 -8.68 -2.13 -14.55
N LEU A 85 -8.51 -3.08 -13.61
CA LEU A 85 -7.60 -2.92 -12.46
C LEU A 85 -6.14 -3.21 -12.83
N SER A 86 -5.86 -3.99 -13.88
CA SER A 86 -4.51 -4.40 -14.24
C SER A 86 -3.54 -3.23 -14.40
N PRO A 87 -3.84 -2.12 -15.12
CA PRO A 87 -2.91 -1.01 -15.27
C PRO A 87 -2.65 -0.26 -13.94
N ALA A 88 -3.57 -0.37 -12.98
CA ALA A 88 -3.37 0.24 -11.66
C ALA A 88 -2.17 -0.39 -10.92
N ILE A 89 -1.89 -1.69 -11.13
CA ILE A 89 -0.74 -2.38 -10.51
C ILE A 89 0.57 -1.73 -10.95
N PHE A 90 0.71 -1.44 -12.24
CA PHE A 90 1.90 -0.77 -12.76
C PHE A 90 2.11 0.61 -12.10
N VAL A 91 1.05 1.40 -11.99
CA VAL A 91 1.13 2.73 -11.38
C VAL A 91 1.40 2.64 -9.87
N VAL A 92 0.80 1.68 -9.16
CA VAL A 92 1.03 1.43 -7.72
C VAL A 92 2.48 1.07 -7.44
N THR A 93 3.11 0.23 -8.26
CA THR A 93 4.52 -0.15 -8.05
C THR A 93 5.46 1.04 -8.20
N ILE A 94 5.22 1.90 -9.20
CA ILE A 94 5.98 3.15 -9.36
C ILE A 94 5.72 4.10 -8.19
N LEU A 95 4.46 4.28 -7.79
CA LEU A 95 4.06 5.10 -6.64
C LEU A 95 4.79 4.66 -5.36
N SER A 96 4.91 3.34 -5.15
CA SER A 96 5.60 2.73 -4.01
C SER A 96 7.09 3.09 -3.97
N CYS A 97 7.74 3.17 -5.14
CA CYS A 97 9.13 3.60 -5.24
C CYS A 97 9.31 5.05 -4.76
N PHE A 98 8.48 5.96 -5.24
CA PHE A 98 8.52 7.36 -4.82
C PHE A 98 8.19 7.53 -3.33
N ARG A 99 7.23 6.77 -2.81
CA ARG A 99 6.93 6.79 -1.35
C ARG A 99 8.13 6.35 -0.54
N GLY A 100 8.76 5.23 -0.91
CA GLY A 100 9.99 4.76 -0.25
C GLY A 100 11.12 5.79 -0.30
N TYR A 101 11.26 6.50 -1.42
CA TYR A 101 12.23 7.58 -1.55
C TYR A 101 12.00 8.71 -0.52
N PHE A 102 10.81 9.27 -0.45
CA PHE A 102 10.52 10.35 0.50
C PHE A 102 10.54 9.89 1.97
N GLN A 103 10.09 8.67 2.24
CA GLN A 103 10.19 8.06 3.58
C GLN A 103 11.64 7.90 4.01
N GLY A 104 12.54 7.49 3.11
CA GLY A 104 13.97 7.38 3.39
C GLY A 104 14.62 8.72 3.77
N PHE A 105 14.16 9.82 3.20
CA PHE A 105 14.53 11.18 3.62
C PHE A 105 13.84 11.64 4.91
N GLN A 106 13.01 10.79 5.53
CA GLN A 106 12.15 11.16 6.67
C GLN A 106 11.23 12.37 6.36
N TYR A 107 10.97 12.63 5.10
CA TYR A 107 10.10 13.71 4.65
C TYR A 107 8.72 13.14 4.29
N MET A 108 7.82 13.14 5.28
CA MET A 108 6.52 12.46 5.18
C MET A 108 5.44 13.29 4.48
N VAL A 109 5.63 14.61 4.34
CA VAL A 109 4.63 15.50 3.74
C VAL A 109 4.23 15.07 2.31
N PRO A 110 5.16 14.74 1.38
CA PRO A 110 4.78 14.27 0.04
C PRO A 110 3.98 12.97 0.09
N THR A 111 4.39 12.04 0.96
CA THR A 111 3.69 10.75 1.12
C THR A 111 2.26 10.96 1.62
N GLY A 112 2.08 11.77 2.67
CA GLY A 112 0.76 12.08 3.22
C GLY A 112 -0.14 12.81 2.22
N THR A 113 0.38 13.86 1.56
CA THR A 113 -0.38 14.59 0.53
C THR A 113 -0.76 13.68 -0.64
N SER A 114 0.15 12.81 -1.10
CA SER A 114 -0.18 11.85 -2.17
C SER A 114 -1.31 10.91 -1.79
N GLN A 115 -1.35 10.45 -0.53
CA GLN A 115 -2.43 9.58 -0.04
C GLN A 115 -3.79 10.31 0.01
N VAL A 116 -3.80 11.57 0.45
CA VAL A 116 -5.03 12.38 0.48
C VAL A 116 -5.57 12.58 -0.93
N PHE A 117 -4.72 13.00 -1.87
CA PHE A 117 -5.13 13.18 -3.28
C PHE A 117 -5.58 11.86 -3.91
N GLU A 118 -4.86 10.77 -3.66
CA GLU A 118 -5.25 9.43 -4.11
C GLU A 118 -6.67 9.08 -3.65
N GLN A 119 -7.00 9.31 -2.38
CA GLN A 119 -8.34 8.99 -1.85
C GLN A 119 -9.41 9.92 -2.40
N ILE A 120 -9.15 11.23 -2.49
CA ILE A 120 -10.09 12.19 -3.07
C ILE A 120 -10.44 11.79 -4.51
N PHE A 121 -9.43 11.54 -5.35
CA PHE A 121 -9.65 11.16 -6.74
C PHE A 121 -10.29 9.79 -6.88
N ARG A 122 -9.93 8.82 -6.02
CA ARG A 122 -10.55 7.49 -5.99
C ARG A 122 -12.03 7.59 -5.67
N VAL A 123 -12.40 8.28 -4.58
CA VAL A 123 -13.81 8.40 -4.15
C VAL A 123 -14.62 9.19 -5.17
N SER A 124 -14.11 10.33 -5.65
CA SER A 124 -14.80 11.14 -6.66
C SER A 124 -15.02 10.37 -7.96
N SER A 125 -14.01 9.64 -8.44
CA SER A 125 -14.12 8.80 -9.64
C SER A 125 -15.05 7.62 -9.41
N MET A 126 -15.02 6.99 -8.22
CA MET A 126 -15.89 5.87 -7.88
C MET A 126 -17.35 6.28 -7.91
N VAL A 127 -17.69 7.38 -7.25
CA VAL A 127 -19.08 7.91 -7.23
C VAL A 127 -19.50 8.38 -8.62
N GLY A 128 -18.65 9.13 -9.32
CA GLY A 128 -18.94 9.63 -10.66
C GLY A 128 -19.17 8.52 -11.69
N LEU A 129 -18.29 7.51 -11.71
CA LEU A 129 -18.42 6.38 -12.64
C LEU A 129 -19.58 5.45 -12.27
N ALA A 130 -19.79 5.20 -10.96
CA ALA A 130 -20.95 4.41 -10.52
C ALA A 130 -22.26 5.09 -10.92
N TYR A 131 -22.38 6.40 -10.71
CA TYR A 131 -23.57 7.19 -11.11
C TYR A 131 -23.76 7.19 -12.63
N TYR A 132 -22.71 7.37 -13.41
CA TYR A 132 -22.78 7.40 -14.88
C TYR A 132 -23.19 6.06 -15.49
N PHE A 133 -22.78 4.94 -14.86
CA PHE A 133 -23.06 3.60 -15.39
C PHE A 133 -24.26 2.90 -14.74
N ILE A 134 -24.91 3.47 -13.74
CA ILE A 134 -26.01 2.82 -13.02
C ILE A 134 -27.18 2.48 -13.97
N ASP A 135 -27.50 3.37 -14.89
CA ASP A 135 -28.58 3.18 -15.88
C ASP A 135 -28.25 2.14 -16.96
N ARG A 136 -26.95 1.81 -17.12
CA ARG A 136 -26.46 0.83 -18.10
C ARG A 136 -26.31 -0.57 -17.52
N GLY A 137 -26.57 -0.74 -16.24
CA GLY A 137 -26.56 -2.01 -15.53
C GLY A 137 -25.57 -2.05 -14.34
N LEU A 138 -25.99 -2.73 -13.31
CA LEU A 138 -25.26 -2.83 -12.03
C LEU A 138 -23.81 -3.37 -12.19
N HIS A 139 -23.59 -4.26 -13.17
CA HIS A 139 -22.27 -4.82 -13.45
C HIS A 139 -21.30 -3.80 -14.03
N LEU A 140 -21.78 -2.89 -14.90
CA LEU A 140 -20.96 -1.80 -15.45
C LEU A 140 -20.67 -0.74 -14.38
N ALA A 141 -21.66 -0.42 -13.53
CA ALA A 141 -21.46 0.49 -12.41
C ALA A 141 -20.41 -0.06 -11.42
N ALA A 142 -20.45 -1.36 -11.11
CA ALA A 142 -19.46 -2.02 -10.26
C ALA A 142 -18.06 -2.05 -10.91
N GLY A 143 -17.99 -2.31 -12.23
CA GLY A 143 -16.74 -2.23 -12.99
C GLY A 143 -16.13 -0.82 -12.99
N GLY A 144 -16.96 0.20 -13.22
CA GLY A 144 -16.56 1.60 -13.15
C GLY A 144 -16.07 2.03 -11.77
N ALA A 145 -16.76 1.57 -10.71
CA ALA A 145 -16.36 1.83 -9.34
C ALA A 145 -14.99 1.21 -9.00
N THR A 146 -14.69 0.01 -9.52
CA THR A 146 -13.37 -0.61 -9.34
C THR A 146 -12.28 0.07 -10.15
N PHE A 147 -12.58 0.52 -11.38
CA PHE A 147 -11.67 1.29 -12.23
C PHE A 147 -11.22 2.61 -11.57
N ALA A 148 -12.05 3.20 -10.69
CA ALA A 148 -11.72 4.41 -9.95
C ALA A 148 -10.41 4.32 -9.14
N THR A 149 -9.92 3.11 -8.88
CA THR A 149 -8.59 2.88 -8.28
C THR A 149 -7.47 3.45 -9.15
N PHE A 150 -7.56 3.31 -10.48
CA PHE A 150 -6.53 3.77 -11.42
C PHE A 150 -6.34 5.31 -11.39
N PRO A 151 -7.36 6.16 -11.59
CA PRO A 151 -7.21 7.60 -11.50
C PRO A 151 -6.80 8.06 -10.10
N GLY A 152 -7.22 7.37 -9.04
CA GLY A 152 -6.78 7.67 -7.67
C GLY A 152 -5.27 7.49 -7.51
N VAL A 153 -4.75 6.33 -7.86
CA VAL A 153 -3.30 6.02 -7.76
C VAL A 153 -2.49 6.93 -8.69
N LEU A 154 -3.00 7.23 -9.88
CA LEU A 154 -2.35 8.14 -10.81
C LEU A 154 -2.24 9.56 -10.23
N ALA A 155 -3.29 10.08 -9.61
CA ALA A 155 -3.26 11.37 -8.93
C ALA A 155 -2.22 11.38 -7.79
N GLY A 156 -2.17 10.33 -6.97
CA GLY A 156 -1.14 10.17 -5.94
C GLY A 156 0.28 10.18 -6.50
N LEU A 157 0.50 9.49 -7.63
CA LEU A 157 1.80 9.46 -8.31
C LEU A 157 2.20 10.84 -8.84
N LEU A 158 1.28 11.57 -9.48
CA LEU A 158 1.53 12.91 -10.01
C LEU A 158 1.94 13.89 -8.89
N VAL A 159 1.32 13.81 -7.72
CA VAL A 159 1.71 14.60 -6.55
C VAL A 159 3.15 14.29 -6.13
N LEU A 160 3.54 13.02 -6.05
CA LEU A 160 4.92 12.65 -5.68
C LEU A 160 5.95 13.10 -6.72
N ILE A 161 5.62 12.96 -8.00
CA ILE A 161 6.45 13.46 -9.12
C ILE A 161 6.63 14.98 -9.01
N TYR A 162 5.57 15.71 -8.72
CA TYR A 162 5.65 17.17 -8.49
C TYR A 162 6.62 17.51 -7.35
N PHE A 163 6.51 16.86 -6.19
CA PHE A 163 7.44 17.08 -5.08
C PHE A 163 8.88 16.69 -5.43
N TYR A 164 9.06 15.61 -6.19
CA TYR A 164 10.38 15.16 -6.64
C TYR A 164 11.06 16.20 -7.53
N TYR A 165 10.36 16.79 -8.47
CA TYR A 165 10.89 17.85 -9.32
C TYR A 165 11.12 19.17 -8.55
N ARG A 166 10.22 19.52 -7.64
CA ARG A 166 10.38 20.71 -6.80
C ARG A 166 11.64 20.68 -5.94
N GLN A 167 12.07 19.51 -5.51
CA GLN A 167 13.30 19.32 -4.70
C GLN A 167 14.57 19.17 -5.54
N ARG A 168 14.50 19.33 -6.86
CA ARG A 168 15.64 19.14 -7.77
C ARG A 168 16.85 20.01 -7.37
N ASN A 169 16.65 21.27 -7.09
CA ASN A 169 17.72 22.21 -6.75
C ASN A 169 18.44 21.84 -5.43
N VAL A 170 17.71 21.37 -4.44
CA VAL A 170 18.28 20.90 -3.16
C VAL A 170 19.12 19.65 -3.39
N ARG A 171 18.61 18.71 -4.17
CA ARG A 171 19.30 17.47 -4.52
C ARG A 171 20.59 17.73 -5.33
N GLU A 172 20.55 18.63 -6.29
CA GLU A 172 21.73 19.01 -7.09
C GLU A 172 22.81 19.67 -6.21
N LYS A 173 22.43 20.51 -5.25
CA LYS A 173 23.37 21.09 -4.28
C LYS A 173 24.03 20.01 -3.39
N MET A 174 23.27 19.07 -2.87
CA MET A 174 23.81 17.97 -2.05
C MET A 174 24.78 17.10 -2.86
N LEU A 175 24.49 16.86 -4.13
CA LEU A 175 25.37 16.10 -5.04
C LEU A 175 26.67 16.84 -5.36
N SER A 176 26.63 18.16 -5.52
CA SER A 176 27.83 18.95 -5.82
C SER A 176 28.80 19.05 -4.64
N GLN A 177 28.31 18.87 -3.41
CA GLN A 177 29.12 18.86 -2.18
C GLN A 177 29.77 17.52 -1.87
N GLN A 178 29.37 16.45 -2.56
CA GLN A 178 29.87 15.11 -2.33
C GLN A 178 31.24 14.88 -3.01
N ASN A 179 32.09 14.07 -2.33
CA ASN A 179 33.39 13.69 -2.86
C ASN A 179 33.24 12.94 -4.22
N PRO A 180 33.94 13.36 -5.30
CA PRO A 180 33.85 12.73 -6.61
C PRO A 180 34.20 11.23 -6.65
N ASN A 181 35.00 10.78 -5.72
CA ASN A 181 35.53 9.41 -5.65
C ASN A 181 34.70 8.44 -4.79
N ALA A 182 33.46 8.81 -4.41
CA ALA A 182 32.58 7.90 -3.70
C ALA A 182 32.31 6.65 -4.58
N ILE A 183 32.65 5.47 -4.05
CA ILE A 183 32.49 4.19 -4.76
C ILE A 183 31.01 3.85 -4.83
N CYS A 184 30.44 3.84 -6.02
CA CYS A 184 29.08 3.33 -6.25
C CYS A 184 29.07 1.80 -6.16
N GLU A 185 28.07 1.26 -5.48
CA GLU A 185 27.86 -0.19 -5.43
C GLU A 185 27.45 -0.74 -6.81
N SER A 186 27.66 -2.03 -7.06
CA SER A 186 27.13 -2.66 -8.27
C SER A 186 25.60 -2.63 -8.26
N ASN A 187 24.98 -2.36 -9.41
CA ASN A 187 23.53 -2.39 -9.55
C ASN A 187 22.93 -3.75 -9.12
N GLY A 188 23.65 -4.86 -9.36
CA GLY A 188 23.24 -6.19 -8.92
C GLY A 188 23.20 -6.32 -7.39
N THR A 189 24.15 -5.71 -6.68
CA THR A 189 24.16 -5.67 -5.21
C THR A 189 22.97 -4.89 -4.66
N VAL A 190 22.67 -3.72 -5.27
CA VAL A 190 21.48 -2.91 -4.91
C VAL A 190 20.19 -3.70 -5.09
N VAL A 191 20.03 -4.40 -6.22
CA VAL A 191 18.85 -5.23 -6.49
C VAL A 191 18.74 -6.38 -5.49
N LYS A 192 19.82 -7.12 -5.26
CA LYS A 192 19.84 -8.22 -4.29
C LYS A 192 19.45 -7.75 -2.89
N ARG A 193 19.98 -6.61 -2.47
CA ARG A 193 19.68 -6.01 -1.17
C ARG A 193 18.22 -5.53 -1.08
N LEU A 194 17.72 -4.89 -2.14
CA LEU A 194 16.32 -4.48 -2.23
C LEU A 194 15.37 -5.66 -2.00
N PHE A 195 15.57 -6.78 -2.71
CA PHE A 195 14.74 -7.96 -2.53
C PHE A 195 14.92 -8.63 -1.17
N SER A 196 16.15 -8.70 -0.66
CA SER A 196 16.43 -9.26 0.68
C SER A 196 15.68 -8.52 1.79
N LEU A 197 15.51 -7.20 1.67
CA LEU A 197 14.74 -6.39 2.61
C LEU A 197 13.24 -6.40 2.30
N ALA A 198 12.86 -6.37 1.03
CA ALA A 198 11.46 -6.29 0.63
C ALA A 198 10.68 -7.59 0.89
N ILE A 199 11.29 -8.78 0.64
CA ILE A 199 10.59 -10.06 0.74
C ILE A 199 10.06 -10.33 2.15
N PRO A 200 10.83 -10.23 3.25
CA PRO A 200 10.29 -10.46 4.60
C PRO A 200 9.15 -9.51 4.96
N VAL A 201 9.27 -8.24 4.60
CA VAL A 201 8.23 -7.24 4.86
C VAL A 201 6.98 -7.50 4.02
N SER A 202 7.15 -7.87 2.74
CA SER A 202 6.02 -8.27 1.89
C SER A 202 5.31 -9.50 2.41
N MET A 203 6.05 -10.52 2.88
CA MET A 203 5.45 -11.73 3.48
C MET A 203 4.62 -11.40 4.72
N ALA A 204 5.11 -10.51 5.58
CA ALA A 204 4.33 -10.04 6.73
C ALA A 204 3.04 -9.30 6.31
N ASN A 205 3.12 -8.46 5.27
CA ASN A 205 1.97 -7.70 4.78
C ASN A 205 0.94 -8.55 4.03
N ILE A 206 1.31 -9.71 3.49
CA ILE A 206 0.38 -10.65 2.82
C ILE A 206 -0.49 -11.39 3.84
N MET A 207 -0.04 -11.55 5.09
CA MET A 207 -0.78 -12.33 6.08
C MET A 207 -2.21 -11.82 6.30
N LEU A 208 -2.42 -10.50 6.44
CA LEU A 208 -3.75 -9.92 6.63
C LEU A 208 -4.69 -10.15 5.44
N PRO A 209 -4.31 -9.86 4.18
CA PRO A 209 -5.13 -10.23 3.02
C PRO A 209 -5.42 -11.72 2.90
N MET A 210 -4.47 -12.60 3.26
CA MET A 210 -4.71 -14.04 3.27
C MET A 210 -5.73 -14.45 4.33
N VAL A 211 -5.65 -13.93 5.55
CA VAL A 211 -6.66 -14.15 6.58
C VAL A 211 -8.04 -13.72 6.09
N SER A 212 -8.15 -12.51 5.53
CA SER A 212 -9.40 -11.98 4.98
C SER A 212 -9.96 -12.86 3.84
N LEU A 213 -9.09 -13.45 3.03
CA LEU A 213 -9.50 -14.37 1.97
C LEU A 213 -10.03 -15.69 2.57
N ILE A 214 -9.34 -16.26 3.54
CA ILE A 214 -9.76 -17.47 4.25
C ILE A 214 -11.10 -17.24 4.95
N ASP A 215 -11.26 -16.10 5.63
CA ASP A 215 -12.50 -15.73 6.30
C ASP A 215 -13.68 -15.63 5.33
N THR A 216 -13.44 -15.15 4.10
CA THR A 216 -14.47 -15.06 3.05
C THR A 216 -15.04 -16.41 2.67
N PHE A 217 -14.25 -17.49 2.76
CA PHE A 217 -14.72 -18.85 2.47
C PHE A 217 -15.23 -19.57 3.70
N ILE A 218 -14.56 -19.44 4.84
CA ILE A 218 -14.86 -20.24 6.04
C ILE A 218 -16.07 -19.68 6.79
N VAL A 219 -16.14 -18.37 7.03
CA VAL A 219 -17.15 -17.78 7.92
C VAL A 219 -18.57 -17.98 7.38
N PRO A 220 -18.91 -17.65 6.13
CA PRO A 220 -20.26 -17.90 5.61
C PRO A 220 -20.65 -19.38 5.64
N LYS A 221 -19.70 -20.27 5.29
CA LYS A 221 -19.94 -21.72 5.33
C LYS A 221 -20.25 -22.20 6.74
N ARG A 222 -19.50 -21.78 7.75
CA ARG A 222 -19.75 -22.14 9.14
C ARG A 222 -21.06 -21.58 9.69
N LEU A 223 -21.45 -20.38 9.27
CA LEU A 223 -22.74 -19.81 9.61
C LEU A 223 -23.89 -20.66 9.04
N MET A 224 -23.75 -21.16 7.81
CA MET A 224 -24.74 -22.08 7.22
C MET A 224 -24.77 -23.42 7.94
N ASP A 225 -23.64 -23.98 8.36
CA ASP A 225 -23.53 -25.21 9.10
C ASP A 225 -24.31 -25.16 10.45
N ILE A 226 -24.44 -23.98 11.06
CA ILE A 226 -25.21 -23.78 12.31
C ILE A 226 -26.66 -23.33 12.09
N GLY A 227 -27.13 -23.34 10.84
CA GLY A 227 -28.54 -23.16 10.50
C GLY A 227 -28.95 -21.82 9.92
N TYR A 228 -28.01 -20.91 9.62
CA TYR A 228 -28.32 -19.69 8.90
C TYR A 228 -28.58 -19.94 7.41
N TYR A 229 -29.55 -19.24 6.82
CA TYR A 229 -29.72 -19.26 5.38
C TYR A 229 -28.55 -18.49 4.69
N LEU A 230 -28.27 -18.83 3.43
CA LEU A 230 -27.16 -18.22 2.67
C LEU A 230 -27.17 -16.69 2.68
N ASN A 231 -28.36 -16.08 2.50
CA ASN A 231 -28.51 -14.62 2.52
C ASN A 231 -28.21 -14.01 3.89
N GLU A 232 -28.62 -14.69 4.96
CA GLU A 232 -28.35 -14.24 6.34
C GLU A 232 -26.88 -14.37 6.67
N ALA A 233 -26.27 -15.52 6.34
CA ALA A 233 -24.83 -15.77 6.54
C ALA A 233 -23.96 -14.74 5.81
N THR A 234 -24.31 -14.41 4.57
CA THR A 234 -23.60 -13.39 3.79
C THR A 234 -23.81 -11.98 4.34
N THR A 235 -24.99 -11.67 4.88
CA THR A 235 -25.28 -10.39 5.52
C THR A 235 -24.50 -10.23 6.82
N GLN A 236 -24.46 -11.25 7.69
CA GLN A 236 -23.68 -11.24 8.92
C GLN A 236 -22.17 -11.09 8.65
N PHE A 237 -21.67 -11.80 7.63
CA PHE A 237 -20.31 -11.65 7.17
C PHE A 237 -20.02 -10.23 6.64
N GLY A 238 -21.00 -9.63 5.95
CA GLY A 238 -20.94 -8.25 5.50
C GLY A 238 -20.81 -7.23 6.64
N TYR A 239 -21.55 -7.44 7.75
CA TYR A 239 -21.42 -6.60 8.95
C TYR A 239 -20.04 -6.74 9.58
N LEU A 240 -19.49 -7.94 9.66
CA LEU A 240 -18.15 -8.16 10.18
C LEU A 240 -17.07 -7.48 9.33
N THR A 241 -17.09 -7.72 8.03
CA THR A 241 -16.03 -7.25 7.11
C THR A 241 -16.22 -5.81 6.64
N GLY A 242 -17.46 -5.35 6.49
CA GLY A 242 -17.77 -3.99 6.05
C GLY A 242 -17.78 -2.98 7.18
N MET A 243 -18.55 -3.23 8.23
CA MET A 243 -18.72 -2.28 9.32
C MET A 243 -17.64 -2.41 10.40
N ALA A 244 -17.55 -3.57 11.05
CA ALA A 244 -16.64 -3.74 12.18
C ALA A 244 -15.17 -3.56 11.80
N THR A 245 -14.73 -4.19 10.70
CA THR A 245 -13.34 -4.07 10.23
C THR A 245 -12.98 -2.66 9.80
N SER A 246 -13.91 -1.92 9.19
CA SER A 246 -13.68 -0.52 8.79
C SER A 246 -13.47 0.39 9.99
N LEU A 247 -14.27 0.21 11.06
CA LEU A 247 -14.15 0.99 12.29
C LEU A 247 -12.85 0.68 13.05
N ILE A 248 -12.49 -0.60 13.18
CA ILE A 248 -11.24 -1.04 13.79
C ILE A 248 -10.03 -0.58 12.99
N GLY A 249 -10.18 -0.42 11.67
CA GLY A 249 -9.14 0.09 10.78
C GLY A 249 -8.66 1.51 11.09
N LEU A 250 -9.49 2.37 11.67
CA LEU A 250 -9.12 3.77 11.96
C LEU A 250 -7.91 3.89 12.93
N PRO A 251 -7.88 3.26 14.11
CA PRO A 251 -6.70 3.27 14.97
C PRO A 251 -5.48 2.63 14.33
N ILE A 252 -5.67 1.59 13.50
CA ILE A 252 -4.59 0.88 12.81
C ILE A 252 -3.88 1.80 11.81
N ILE A 253 -4.61 2.67 11.10
CA ILE A 253 -4.01 3.62 10.14
C ILE A 253 -3.02 4.55 10.83
N LEU A 254 -3.33 5.04 12.05
CA LEU A 254 -2.43 5.89 12.81
C LEU A 254 -1.14 5.15 13.21
N THR A 255 -1.26 3.92 13.71
CA THR A 255 -0.10 3.12 14.12
C THR A 255 0.78 2.71 12.94
N THR A 256 0.20 2.37 11.80
CA THR A 256 0.97 2.06 10.58
C THR A 256 1.68 3.28 10.01
N SER A 257 1.09 4.46 10.11
CA SER A 257 1.73 5.72 9.70
C SER A 257 2.94 6.06 10.58
N LEU A 258 2.83 5.83 11.91
CA LEU A 258 3.95 5.97 12.84
C LEU A 258 5.06 4.96 12.54
N ALA A 259 4.71 3.70 12.30
CA ALA A 259 5.67 2.66 11.92
C ALA A 259 6.43 3.03 10.63
N ALA A 260 5.73 3.50 9.59
CA ALA A 260 6.34 3.93 8.33
C ALA A 260 7.35 5.07 8.51
N SER A 261 7.14 5.96 9.48
CA SER A 261 8.07 7.05 9.79
C SER A 261 9.23 6.60 10.69
N LEU A 262 8.99 5.62 11.56
CA LEU A 262 9.99 5.12 12.51
C LEU A 262 11.08 4.30 11.83
N VAL A 263 10.72 3.45 10.87
CA VAL A 263 11.65 2.51 10.21
C VAL A 263 12.88 3.22 9.62
N PRO A 264 12.75 4.25 8.74
CA PRO A 264 13.91 4.93 8.19
C PRO A 264 14.69 5.71 9.26
N ALA A 265 14.01 6.24 10.28
CA ALA A 265 14.65 6.97 11.37
C ALA A 265 15.50 6.05 12.27
N VAL A 266 15.04 4.82 12.50
CA VAL A 266 15.82 3.79 13.22
C VAL A 266 16.98 3.30 12.36
N SER A 267 16.77 3.10 11.05
CA SER A 267 17.83 2.67 10.13
C SER A 267 18.98 3.67 10.07
N GLU A 268 18.68 4.97 10.02
CA GLU A 268 19.69 6.04 10.10
C GLU A 268 20.49 5.96 11.40
N ALA A 269 19.81 5.92 12.56
CA ALA A 269 20.46 5.85 13.87
C ALA A 269 21.28 4.56 14.05
N HIS A 270 20.83 3.45 13.50
CA HIS A 270 21.55 2.18 13.51
C HIS A 270 22.85 2.28 12.69
N THR A 271 22.82 2.92 11.52
CA THR A 271 24.00 3.14 10.69
C THR A 271 25.04 4.02 11.40
N GLN A 272 24.58 4.99 12.21
CA GLN A 272 25.43 5.85 13.04
C GLN A 272 25.91 5.19 14.34
N GLY A 273 25.44 3.98 14.68
CA GLY A 273 25.77 3.27 15.90
C GLY A 273 25.14 3.84 17.18
N ASP A 274 24.17 4.77 17.05
CA ASP A 274 23.53 5.46 18.17
C ASP A 274 22.33 4.66 18.75
N VAL A 275 22.64 3.67 19.58
CA VAL A 275 21.63 2.81 20.23
C VAL A 275 20.68 3.60 21.11
N HIS A 276 21.17 4.66 21.81
CA HIS A 276 20.33 5.48 22.67
C HIS A 276 19.23 6.20 21.86
N ARG A 277 19.59 6.71 20.71
CA ARG A 277 18.65 7.36 19.77
C ARG A 277 17.61 6.39 19.23
N ILE A 278 18.01 5.13 18.95
CA ILE A 278 17.08 4.06 18.52
C ILE A 278 16.02 3.82 19.59
N VAL A 279 16.47 3.55 20.83
CA VAL A 279 15.58 3.26 21.98
C VAL A 279 14.63 4.43 22.22
N LYS A 280 15.14 5.66 22.26
CA LYS A 280 14.32 6.87 22.50
C LYS A 280 13.27 7.08 21.39
N ARG A 281 13.61 6.87 20.11
CA ARG A 281 12.66 6.97 19.00
C ARG A 281 11.58 5.89 19.07
N ALA A 282 11.96 4.64 19.35
CA ALA A 282 11.03 3.53 19.52
C ALA A 282 10.08 3.76 20.72
N GLU A 283 10.61 4.18 21.87
CA GLU A 283 9.81 4.50 23.07
C GLU A 283 8.81 5.62 22.79
N THR A 284 9.22 6.68 22.10
CA THR A 284 8.34 7.80 21.74
C THR A 284 7.22 7.34 20.80
N ALA A 285 7.55 6.53 19.81
CA ALA A 285 6.55 6.01 18.87
C ALA A 285 5.52 5.11 19.57
N ILE A 286 5.97 4.23 20.48
CA ILE A 286 5.08 3.37 21.27
C ILE A 286 4.18 4.21 22.20
N LYS A 287 4.71 5.24 22.86
CA LYS A 287 3.91 6.14 23.69
C LYS A 287 2.83 6.85 22.88
N ILE A 288 3.19 7.39 21.72
CA ILE A 288 2.22 8.08 20.85
C ILE A 288 1.17 7.08 20.34
N ALA A 289 1.57 5.90 19.89
CA ALA A 289 0.65 4.87 19.43
C ALA A 289 -0.37 4.50 20.51
N ASN A 290 0.09 4.22 21.74
CA ASN A 290 -0.77 3.88 22.87
C ASN A 290 -1.71 5.02 23.27
N MET A 291 -1.23 6.27 23.24
CA MET A 291 -2.02 7.46 23.57
C MET A 291 -3.25 7.61 22.64
N PHE A 292 -3.15 7.22 21.37
CA PHE A 292 -4.27 7.27 20.44
C PHE A 292 -5.07 5.96 20.41
N THR A 293 -4.40 4.81 20.45
CA THR A 293 -5.07 3.52 20.27
C THR A 293 -5.92 3.13 21.48
N ILE A 294 -5.43 3.35 22.69
CA ILE A 294 -6.18 2.97 23.92
C ILE A 294 -7.52 3.71 24.02
N PRO A 295 -7.58 5.08 23.91
CA PRO A 295 -8.86 5.78 23.96
C PRO A 295 -9.77 5.42 22.78
N ALA A 296 -9.21 5.19 21.59
CA ALA A 296 -9.99 4.78 20.42
C ALA A 296 -10.64 3.41 20.62
N CYS A 297 -9.93 2.43 21.16
CA CYS A 297 -10.46 1.11 21.47
C CYS A 297 -11.56 1.18 22.54
N ILE A 298 -11.33 1.94 23.61
CA ILE A 298 -12.35 2.13 24.66
C ILE A 298 -13.58 2.83 24.07
N GLY A 299 -13.38 3.89 23.27
CA GLY A 299 -14.47 4.61 22.62
C GLY A 299 -15.29 3.71 21.71
N LEU A 300 -14.65 2.88 20.88
CA LEU A 300 -15.33 1.93 20.00
C LEU A 300 -16.10 0.86 20.79
N CYS A 301 -15.55 0.37 21.91
CA CYS A 301 -16.27 -0.57 22.78
C CYS A 301 -17.51 0.05 23.42
N VAL A 302 -17.40 1.26 23.97
CA VAL A 302 -18.51 1.96 24.66
C VAL A 302 -19.59 2.39 23.66
N LEU A 303 -19.19 2.86 22.47
CA LEU A 303 -20.09 3.37 21.44
C LEU A 303 -20.44 2.34 20.37
N ALA A 304 -20.14 1.05 20.57
CA ALA A 304 -20.38 -0.01 19.58
C ALA A 304 -21.84 -0.05 19.11
N THR A 305 -22.79 -0.04 20.05
CA THR A 305 -24.22 -0.10 19.73
C THR A 305 -24.71 1.14 18.96
N PRO A 306 -24.50 2.38 19.43
CA PRO A 306 -24.94 3.56 18.67
C PRO A 306 -24.25 3.73 17.31
N ILE A 307 -22.99 3.34 17.19
CA ILE A 307 -22.27 3.42 15.90
C ILE A 307 -22.81 2.37 14.90
N SER A 308 -23.18 1.18 15.38
CA SER A 308 -23.71 0.13 14.50
C SER A 308 -25.16 0.37 14.05
N GLN A 309 -25.86 1.31 14.67
CA GLN A 309 -27.22 1.71 14.32
C GLN A 309 -27.29 2.92 13.36
N LEU A 310 -26.18 3.60 13.16
CA LEU A 310 -26.01 4.69 12.17
C LEU A 310 -25.73 4.14 10.78
#